data_98646e398d53dcdba198597af9a52f4e
#
_entry.id   98646e398d53dcdba198597af9a52f4e
#
_cell.length_a   1.000
_cell.length_b   1.000
_cell.length_c   1.000
_cell.angle_alpha   90.00
_cell.angle_beta   90.00
_cell.angle_gamma   90.00
#
_symmetry.space_group_name_H-M   'P 1'
#
loop_
_entity.id
_entity.type
_entity.pdbx_description
1 polymer ?
#
loop_
_entity_poly.entity_id
_entity_poly.type
_entity_poly.pdbx_seq_one_letter_code
_entity_poly.pdbx_strand_id
1 'polypeptide(L)'
;MATAAVKIRFGTSGWRAVIADEFTFDNSRRAVKAIGLHLRSVSASGPVLIAHDTRFMARDFAREAAWELTEMGFDARLAAHPVPTPVLAFAIRQLGAAGGLNFTASHNPPKYLGLKFSGADGAPALPEVTSDIESRITEDPGEAAAAREVASYDPRPAYLAALRRLVDPGELEAASLALDFRFGTSAGYLDGFFEGTAMDLHRLHERPDPLFGGQSPQCSETELARLSGLVTSRKCRLGLATDGDADRFGVLDERGAYVTPNRILALVAWDVFSKTGSRKGIARSVATTQALDAVAKHFGVELFETPVGFKYIGKLLLDGKIAFGGEESAGLTVESHVPDKDGILADVLVCRAVLSRGGTLSDRLASLERAIGPFSSGRLDLRLSEDARRKLAEARRTPPDRFAGDLVRGVDATDGVKLNLSPPSWVLFRESGTEPVVRVYAESRSPRQVQTLLQAGESFLEG
;
A
#
# COMPACT_ATOMS: atom_id res chain seq x y z
N MET A 1 4.13 -40.89 0.19
CA MET A 1 4.25 -40.05 1.41
C MET A 1 3.25 -38.91 1.26
N ALA A 2 2.27 -38.81 2.11
CA ALA A 2 1.37 -37.66 2.11
C ALA A 2 2.23 -36.42 2.46
N THR A 3 2.38 -35.49 1.51
CA THR A 3 2.99 -34.18 1.78
C THR A 3 2.14 -33.50 2.85
N ALA A 4 2.76 -33.03 3.93
CA ALA A 4 2.04 -32.29 4.96
C ALA A 4 1.26 -31.13 4.30
N ALA A 5 -0.01 -30.96 4.72
CA ALA A 5 -0.85 -29.93 4.14
C ALA A 5 -0.20 -28.54 4.31
N VAL A 6 -0.17 -27.75 3.24
CA VAL A 6 0.38 -26.40 3.26
C VAL A 6 -0.35 -25.56 4.31
N LYS A 7 0.42 -24.88 5.17
CA LYS A 7 -0.11 -23.99 6.18
C LYS A 7 -0.40 -22.61 5.57
N ILE A 8 -1.66 -22.33 5.28
CA ILE A 8 -2.12 -21.04 4.79
C ILE A 8 -2.14 -20.02 5.95
N ARG A 9 -1.44 -18.90 5.79
CA ARG A 9 -1.41 -17.81 6.77
C ARG A 9 -1.60 -16.46 6.08
N PHE A 10 -2.50 -15.65 6.63
CA PHE A 10 -2.73 -14.29 6.19
C PHE A 10 -1.73 -13.35 6.90
N GLY A 11 -0.75 -12.87 6.15
CA GLY A 11 0.21 -11.87 6.63
C GLY A 11 -0.39 -10.47 6.76
N THR A 12 0.46 -9.45 6.70
CA THR A 12 0.04 -8.03 6.83
C THR A 12 -0.97 -7.63 5.74
N SER A 13 -0.91 -8.25 4.55
CA SER A 13 -1.77 -7.90 3.41
C SER A 13 -2.12 -9.15 2.58
N GLY A 14 -2.84 -10.10 3.21
CA GLY A 14 -3.30 -11.33 2.59
C GLY A 14 -2.30 -12.50 2.67
N TRP A 15 -2.72 -13.66 2.16
CA TRP A 15 -1.88 -14.82 1.96
C TRP A 15 -1.20 -14.72 0.60
N ARG A 16 0.11 -15.00 0.52
CA ARG A 16 0.90 -15.00 -0.71
C ARG A 16 1.80 -16.21 -0.75
N ALA A 17 1.87 -16.86 -1.92
CA ALA A 17 2.72 -18.03 -2.12
C ALA A 17 3.15 -18.16 -3.59
N VAL A 18 4.08 -19.08 -3.86
CA VAL A 18 4.56 -19.37 -5.22
C VAL A 18 3.50 -20.18 -5.97
N ILE A 19 3.17 -19.74 -7.18
CA ILE A 19 2.20 -20.40 -8.07
C ILE A 19 2.67 -21.81 -8.38
N ALA A 20 1.75 -22.78 -8.34
CA ALA A 20 1.96 -24.21 -8.56
C ALA A 20 2.85 -24.94 -7.52
N ASP A 21 3.32 -24.22 -6.50
CA ASP A 21 3.96 -24.81 -5.30
C ASP A 21 2.95 -24.79 -4.14
N GLU A 22 2.90 -23.71 -3.40
CA GLU A 22 1.91 -23.55 -2.31
C GLU A 22 0.61 -22.91 -2.79
N PHE A 23 0.67 -21.99 -3.77
CA PHE A 23 -0.53 -21.36 -4.35
C PHE A 23 -1.10 -22.24 -5.45
N THR A 24 -1.92 -23.21 -5.04
CA THR A 24 -2.62 -24.18 -5.91
C THR A 24 -4.13 -23.93 -5.84
N PHE A 25 -4.89 -24.50 -6.79
CA PHE A 25 -6.36 -24.43 -6.75
C PHE A 25 -6.93 -25.03 -5.47
N ASP A 26 -6.40 -26.17 -5.03
CA ASP A 26 -6.85 -26.83 -3.80
C ASP A 26 -6.61 -25.97 -2.56
N ASN A 27 -5.42 -25.37 -2.43
CA ASN A 27 -5.13 -24.49 -1.30
C ASN A 27 -5.94 -23.19 -1.36
N SER A 28 -6.14 -22.62 -2.57
CA SER A 28 -7.02 -21.47 -2.79
C SER A 28 -8.46 -21.80 -2.36
N ARG A 29 -8.99 -22.96 -2.75
CA ARG A 29 -10.32 -23.43 -2.38
C ARG A 29 -10.50 -23.56 -0.86
N ARG A 30 -9.51 -24.11 -0.16
CA ARG A 30 -9.48 -24.18 1.30
C ARG A 30 -9.63 -22.78 1.94
N ALA A 31 -8.85 -21.80 1.45
CA ALA A 31 -8.92 -20.44 1.94
C ALA A 31 -10.26 -19.75 1.61
N VAL A 32 -10.77 -19.93 0.39
CA VAL A 32 -12.06 -19.36 -0.05
C VAL A 32 -13.22 -19.94 0.75
N LYS A 33 -13.25 -21.26 0.98
CA LYS A 33 -14.28 -21.90 1.83
C LYS A 33 -14.23 -21.36 3.27
N ALA A 34 -13.03 -21.17 3.84
CA ALA A 34 -12.86 -20.60 5.17
C ALA A 34 -13.39 -19.15 5.24
N ILE A 35 -13.13 -18.33 4.21
CA ILE A 35 -13.70 -16.97 4.10
C ILE A 35 -15.23 -17.05 4.03
N GLY A 36 -15.80 -17.94 3.22
CA GLY A 36 -17.25 -18.12 3.15
C GLY A 36 -17.87 -18.52 4.51
N LEU A 37 -17.21 -19.40 5.26
CA LEU A 37 -17.63 -19.79 6.62
C LEU A 37 -17.54 -18.60 7.59
N HIS A 38 -16.50 -17.77 7.49
CA HIS A 38 -16.38 -16.53 8.25
C HIS A 38 -17.55 -15.60 7.95
N LEU A 39 -17.81 -15.29 6.67
CA LEU A 39 -18.91 -14.42 6.25
C LEU A 39 -20.28 -14.88 6.77
N ARG A 40 -20.54 -16.20 6.80
CA ARG A 40 -21.74 -16.77 7.42
C ARG A 40 -21.79 -16.53 8.93
N SER A 41 -20.66 -16.73 9.62
CA SER A 41 -20.62 -16.61 11.08
C SER A 41 -20.90 -15.19 11.57
N VAL A 42 -20.57 -14.17 10.76
CA VAL A 42 -20.87 -12.76 11.07
C VAL A 42 -22.19 -12.29 10.43
N SER A 43 -22.97 -13.20 9.86
CA SER A 43 -24.25 -12.88 9.19
C SER A 43 -24.10 -11.77 8.14
N ALA A 44 -22.98 -11.77 7.40
CA ALA A 44 -22.70 -10.78 6.37
C ALA A 44 -23.78 -10.80 5.28
N SER A 45 -24.25 -9.64 4.86
CA SER A 45 -25.31 -9.47 3.86
C SER A 45 -24.79 -8.72 2.63
N GLY A 46 -25.43 -8.95 1.48
CA GLY A 46 -25.04 -8.38 0.20
C GLY A 46 -24.16 -9.32 -0.63
N PRO A 47 -23.77 -8.89 -1.86
CA PRO A 47 -22.91 -9.69 -2.73
C PRO A 47 -21.50 -9.85 -2.14
N VAL A 48 -20.79 -10.91 -2.56
CA VAL A 48 -19.36 -11.06 -2.33
C VAL A 48 -18.64 -10.71 -3.64
N LEU A 49 -17.77 -9.70 -3.61
CA LEU A 49 -17.08 -9.24 -4.81
C LEU A 49 -15.74 -9.95 -4.96
N ILE A 50 -15.45 -10.45 -6.16
CA ILE A 50 -14.19 -11.13 -6.46
C ILE A 50 -13.48 -10.35 -7.55
N ALA A 51 -12.23 -9.97 -7.29
CA ALA A 51 -11.34 -9.26 -8.19
C ALA A 51 -10.04 -10.02 -8.39
N HIS A 52 -9.28 -9.61 -9.41
CA HIS A 52 -7.95 -10.15 -9.69
C HIS A 52 -7.05 -9.08 -10.31
N ASP A 53 -5.74 -9.25 -10.19
CA ASP A 53 -4.76 -8.45 -10.89
C ASP A 53 -4.39 -9.05 -12.27
N THR A 54 -3.27 -8.63 -12.85
CA THR A 54 -2.80 -9.05 -14.17
C THR A 54 -1.90 -10.28 -14.15
N ARG A 55 -1.66 -10.90 -12.98
CA ARG A 55 -0.77 -12.05 -12.81
C ARG A 55 -1.28 -13.29 -13.54
N PHE A 56 -0.33 -14.18 -13.84
CA PHE A 56 -0.63 -15.47 -14.43
C PHE A 56 -1.69 -16.22 -13.61
N MET A 57 -2.74 -16.69 -14.27
CA MET A 57 -3.88 -17.42 -13.71
C MET A 57 -4.70 -16.67 -12.62
N ALA A 58 -4.39 -15.42 -12.31
CA ALA A 58 -5.16 -14.69 -11.28
C ALA A 58 -6.67 -14.68 -11.55
N ARG A 59 -7.06 -14.51 -12.84
CA ARG A 59 -8.46 -14.59 -13.27
C ARG A 59 -9.07 -16.00 -13.09
N ASP A 60 -8.29 -17.04 -13.32
CA ASP A 60 -8.79 -18.43 -13.21
C ASP A 60 -9.04 -18.80 -11.75
N PHE A 61 -8.14 -18.42 -10.85
CA PHE A 61 -8.35 -18.56 -9.40
C PHE A 61 -9.54 -17.73 -8.90
N ALA A 62 -9.69 -16.49 -9.37
CA ALA A 62 -10.83 -15.65 -9.03
C ALA A 62 -12.16 -16.24 -9.52
N ARG A 63 -12.17 -16.84 -10.71
CA ARG A 63 -13.36 -17.49 -11.27
C ARG A 63 -13.74 -18.74 -10.47
N GLU A 64 -12.78 -19.59 -10.10
CA GLU A 64 -13.04 -20.75 -9.24
C GLU A 64 -13.57 -20.32 -7.87
N ALA A 65 -12.97 -19.29 -7.27
CA ALA A 65 -13.46 -18.74 -6.01
C ALA A 65 -14.92 -18.24 -6.12
N ALA A 66 -15.30 -17.66 -7.25
CA ALA A 66 -16.68 -17.24 -7.48
C ALA A 66 -17.64 -18.45 -7.56
N TRP A 67 -17.22 -19.55 -8.19
CA TRP A 67 -18.01 -20.79 -8.23
C TRP A 67 -18.18 -21.38 -6.84
N GLU A 68 -17.09 -21.47 -6.05
CA GLU A 68 -17.13 -22.00 -4.67
C GLU A 68 -18.06 -21.19 -3.77
N LEU A 69 -17.96 -19.85 -3.81
CA LEU A 69 -18.83 -19.00 -3.01
C LEU A 69 -20.30 -19.08 -3.47
N THR A 70 -20.55 -19.24 -4.77
CA THR A 70 -21.90 -19.44 -5.31
C THR A 70 -22.47 -20.80 -4.85
N GLU A 71 -21.65 -21.88 -4.84
CA GLU A 71 -22.04 -23.19 -4.32
C GLU A 71 -22.37 -23.12 -2.82
N MET A 72 -21.65 -22.28 -2.09
CA MET A 72 -21.94 -21.98 -0.69
C MET A 72 -23.18 -21.08 -0.50
N GLY A 73 -23.86 -20.65 -1.55
CA GLY A 73 -25.12 -19.85 -1.50
C GLY A 73 -24.92 -18.35 -1.39
N PHE A 74 -23.72 -17.83 -1.68
CA PHE A 74 -23.49 -16.38 -1.77
C PHE A 74 -23.85 -15.83 -3.17
N ASP A 75 -24.29 -14.57 -3.24
CA ASP A 75 -24.32 -13.77 -4.47
C ASP A 75 -22.89 -13.35 -4.82
N ALA A 76 -22.11 -14.27 -5.41
CA ALA A 76 -20.75 -14.01 -5.81
C ALA A 76 -20.71 -13.26 -7.15
N ARG A 77 -19.93 -12.17 -7.24
CA ARG A 77 -19.78 -11.37 -8.46
C ARG A 77 -18.31 -11.22 -8.83
N LEU A 78 -18.00 -11.59 -10.08
CA LEU A 78 -16.62 -11.55 -10.60
C LEU A 78 -16.37 -10.25 -11.38
N ALA A 79 -15.24 -9.59 -11.13
CA ALA A 79 -14.84 -8.43 -11.90
C ALA A 79 -14.66 -8.77 -13.39
N ALA A 80 -15.21 -7.93 -14.28
CA ALA A 80 -15.14 -8.11 -15.72
C ALA A 80 -13.69 -8.00 -16.26
N HIS A 81 -12.86 -7.20 -15.59
CA HIS A 81 -11.46 -6.88 -15.94
C HIS A 81 -10.58 -6.92 -14.68
N PRO A 82 -9.25 -6.90 -14.81
CA PRO A 82 -8.37 -6.69 -13.67
C PRO A 82 -8.73 -5.39 -12.91
N VAL A 83 -8.80 -5.49 -11.58
CA VAL A 83 -9.26 -4.38 -10.72
C VAL A 83 -8.18 -4.05 -9.69
N PRO A 84 -7.80 -2.76 -9.54
CA PRO A 84 -6.96 -2.30 -8.46
C PRO A 84 -7.50 -2.66 -7.08
N THR A 85 -6.61 -2.99 -6.13
CA THR A 85 -7.03 -3.28 -4.74
C THR A 85 -7.90 -2.15 -4.15
N PRO A 86 -7.54 -0.85 -4.25
CA PRO A 86 -8.38 0.22 -3.72
C PRO A 86 -9.73 0.35 -4.43
N VAL A 87 -9.81 -0.01 -5.71
CA VAL A 87 -11.06 0.03 -6.46
C VAL A 87 -12.01 -1.09 -6.03
N LEU A 88 -11.49 -2.27 -5.65
CA LEU A 88 -12.31 -3.29 -4.99
C LEU A 88 -12.84 -2.79 -3.65
N ALA A 89 -12.00 -2.17 -2.82
CA ALA A 89 -12.42 -1.57 -1.54
C ALA A 89 -13.54 -0.53 -1.75
N PHE A 90 -13.43 0.28 -2.78
CA PHE A 90 -14.47 1.23 -3.20
C PHE A 90 -15.76 0.52 -3.62
N ALA A 91 -15.67 -0.52 -4.46
CA ALA A 91 -16.83 -1.27 -4.94
C ALA A 91 -17.58 -1.99 -3.81
N ILE A 92 -16.88 -2.55 -2.83
CA ILE A 92 -17.48 -3.19 -1.65
C ILE A 92 -18.42 -2.20 -0.95
N ARG A 93 -17.95 -1.00 -0.67
CA ARG A 93 -18.75 0.03 0.01
C ARG A 93 -19.88 0.56 -0.87
N GLN A 94 -19.60 0.80 -2.16
CA GLN A 94 -20.58 1.33 -3.11
C GLN A 94 -21.76 0.39 -3.33
N LEU A 95 -21.49 -0.92 -3.40
CA LEU A 95 -22.51 -1.93 -3.71
C LEU A 95 -23.12 -2.56 -2.45
N GLY A 96 -22.73 -2.12 -1.25
CA GLY A 96 -23.17 -2.71 0.01
C GLY A 96 -22.81 -4.19 0.09
N ALA A 97 -21.60 -4.56 -0.36
CA ALA A 97 -21.17 -5.95 -0.41
C ALA A 97 -20.85 -6.51 0.98
N ALA A 98 -21.03 -7.82 1.17
CA ALA A 98 -20.65 -8.56 2.36
C ALA A 98 -19.14 -8.52 2.62
N GLY A 99 -18.36 -8.33 1.55
CA GLY A 99 -16.90 -8.26 1.54
C GLY A 99 -16.36 -8.52 0.14
N GLY A 100 -15.03 -8.60 0.04
CA GLY A 100 -14.38 -8.85 -1.24
C GLY A 100 -13.10 -9.65 -1.14
N LEU A 101 -12.83 -10.43 -2.18
CA LEU A 101 -11.62 -11.21 -2.39
C LEU A 101 -10.84 -10.63 -3.57
N ASN A 102 -9.54 -10.35 -3.38
CA ASN A 102 -8.67 -9.93 -4.47
C ASN A 102 -7.52 -10.93 -4.68
N PHE A 103 -7.46 -11.53 -5.86
CA PHE A 103 -6.37 -12.42 -6.27
C PHE A 103 -5.20 -11.60 -6.80
N THR A 104 -4.28 -11.28 -5.92
CA THR A 104 -3.09 -10.47 -6.19
C THR A 104 -1.97 -10.77 -5.20
N ALA A 105 -0.73 -10.61 -5.63
CA ALA A 105 0.44 -10.59 -4.76
C ALA A 105 1.09 -9.18 -4.71
N SER A 106 0.35 -8.13 -5.12
CA SER A 106 0.79 -6.72 -5.11
C SER A 106 2.15 -6.55 -5.82
N HIS A 107 3.18 -6.09 -5.11
CA HIS A 107 4.52 -5.84 -5.63
C HIS A 107 5.45 -7.07 -5.66
N ASN A 108 5.01 -8.26 -5.22
CA ASN A 108 5.85 -9.46 -5.24
C ASN A 108 6.24 -9.85 -6.68
N PRO A 109 7.39 -10.55 -6.86
CA PRO A 109 7.81 -11.07 -8.17
C PRO A 109 6.72 -11.87 -8.91
N PRO A 110 6.80 -12.01 -10.23
CA PRO A 110 5.76 -12.65 -11.06
C PRO A 110 5.37 -14.06 -10.65
N LYS A 111 6.31 -14.82 -10.08
CA LYS A 111 6.07 -16.21 -9.64
C LYS A 111 5.11 -16.34 -8.45
N TYR A 112 4.76 -15.25 -7.79
CA TYR A 112 3.82 -15.24 -6.65
C TYR A 112 2.40 -14.90 -7.10
N LEU A 113 1.43 -15.51 -6.44
CA LEU A 113 0.04 -15.05 -6.38
C LEU A 113 -0.39 -14.99 -4.92
N GLY A 114 -1.50 -14.35 -4.63
CA GLY A 114 -2.03 -14.24 -3.29
C GLY A 114 -3.53 -14.02 -3.29
N LEU A 115 -4.09 -14.07 -2.08
CA LEU A 115 -5.48 -13.82 -1.79
C LEU A 115 -5.58 -12.80 -0.65
N LYS A 116 -6.13 -11.63 -0.95
CA LYS A 116 -6.51 -10.60 0.04
C LYS A 116 -8.00 -10.71 0.34
N PHE A 117 -8.39 -10.44 1.57
CA PHE A 117 -9.78 -10.33 1.99
C PHE A 117 -10.03 -8.96 2.63
N SER A 118 -11.13 -8.32 2.23
CA SER A 118 -11.65 -7.08 2.81
C SER A 118 -13.08 -7.28 3.27
N GLY A 119 -13.42 -6.76 4.45
CA GLY A 119 -14.77 -6.82 4.99
C GLY A 119 -15.76 -5.87 4.29
N ALA A 120 -16.98 -5.81 4.78
CA ALA A 120 -18.05 -4.97 4.24
C ALA A 120 -17.74 -3.44 4.30
N ASP A 121 -16.81 -3.04 5.14
CA ASP A 121 -16.30 -1.67 5.22
C ASP A 121 -15.27 -1.32 4.13
N GLY A 122 -14.80 -2.32 3.37
CA GLY A 122 -13.76 -2.20 2.35
C GLY A 122 -12.33 -2.09 2.91
N ALA A 123 -12.15 -2.13 4.23
CA ALA A 123 -10.82 -2.12 4.84
C ALA A 123 -10.11 -3.47 4.72
N PRO A 124 -8.76 -3.49 4.73
CA PRO A 124 -8.02 -4.73 4.88
C PRO A 124 -8.38 -5.41 6.21
N ALA A 125 -8.56 -6.74 6.17
CA ALA A 125 -8.98 -7.52 7.34
C ALA A 125 -8.02 -7.34 8.52
N LEU A 126 -8.58 -7.07 9.70
CA LEU A 126 -7.85 -6.98 10.97
C LEU A 126 -7.36 -8.38 11.42
N PRO A 127 -6.36 -8.46 12.33
CA PRO A 127 -5.78 -9.73 12.76
C PRO A 127 -6.80 -10.72 13.34
N GLU A 128 -7.81 -10.24 14.05
CA GLU A 128 -8.89 -11.07 14.60
C GLU A 128 -9.72 -11.74 13.51
N VAL A 129 -9.98 -11.03 12.39
CA VAL A 129 -10.71 -11.57 11.24
C VAL A 129 -9.86 -12.62 10.51
N THR A 130 -8.59 -12.30 10.24
CA THR A 130 -7.70 -13.27 9.57
C THR A 130 -7.44 -14.49 10.41
N SER A 131 -7.31 -14.36 11.74
CA SER A 131 -7.16 -15.49 12.66
C SER A 131 -8.43 -16.36 12.70
N ASP A 132 -9.62 -15.77 12.66
CA ASP A 132 -10.88 -16.53 12.56
C ASP A 132 -10.95 -17.29 11.23
N ILE A 133 -10.60 -16.66 10.10
CA ILE A 133 -10.54 -17.33 8.80
C ILE A 133 -9.53 -18.48 8.84
N GLU A 134 -8.30 -18.24 9.33
CA GLU A 134 -7.26 -19.28 9.44
C GLU A 134 -7.71 -20.48 10.29
N SER A 135 -8.45 -20.25 11.36
CA SER A 135 -8.97 -21.32 12.24
C SER A 135 -10.00 -22.22 11.56
N ARG A 136 -10.63 -21.75 10.47
CA ARG A 136 -11.64 -22.46 9.68
C ARG A 136 -11.05 -23.21 8.49
N ILE A 137 -9.75 -23.07 8.21
CA ILE A 137 -9.09 -23.76 7.09
C ILE A 137 -8.95 -25.24 7.43
N THR A 138 -9.58 -26.09 6.63
CA THR A 138 -9.46 -27.55 6.73
C THR A 138 -8.27 -28.06 5.89
N GLU A 139 -7.78 -29.27 6.18
CA GLU A 139 -6.75 -29.92 5.35
C GLU A 139 -7.33 -30.42 4.01
N ASP A 140 -8.57 -30.89 4.02
CA ASP A 140 -9.28 -31.36 2.83
C ASP A 140 -9.85 -30.17 2.06
N PRO A 141 -9.48 -29.97 0.77
CA PRO A 141 -10.06 -28.94 -0.09
C PRO A 141 -11.52 -29.26 -0.46
N GLY A 142 -11.94 -30.51 -0.32
CA GLY A 142 -13.21 -31.01 -0.85
C GLY A 142 -13.27 -31.02 -2.38
N GLU A 143 -14.39 -31.41 -2.94
CA GLU A 143 -14.63 -31.34 -4.38
C GLU A 143 -14.69 -29.90 -4.86
N ALA A 144 -14.21 -29.64 -6.10
CA ALA A 144 -14.30 -28.36 -6.73
C ALA A 144 -15.74 -28.07 -7.14
N ALA A 145 -16.22 -26.85 -6.93
CA ALA A 145 -17.52 -26.44 -7.40
C ALA A 145 -17.64 -26.55 -8.94
N ALA A 146 -18.79 -26.98 -9.41
CA ALA A 146 -19.03 -27.06 -10.86
C ALA A 146 -18.99 -25.67 -11.49
N ALA A 147 -18.42 -25.60 -12.70
CA ALA A 147 -18.42 -24.37 -13.49
C ALA A 147 -19.85 -23.88 -13.75
N ARG A 148 -20.08 -22.60 -13.50
CA ARG A 148 -21.38 -21.95 -13.67
C ARG A 148 -21.24 -20.50 -14.11
N GLU A 149 -22.31 -19.94 -14.61
CA GLU A 149 -22.37 -18.50 -14.87
C GLU A 149 -22.37 -17.74 -13.55
N VAL A 150 -21.57 -16.66 -13.50
CA VAL A 150 -21.46 -15.78 -12.33
C VAL A 150 -21.68 -14.35 -12.81
N ALA A 151 -22.46 -13.57 -12.06
CA ALA A 151 -22.69 -12.17 -12.36
C ALA A 151 -21.35 -11.39 -12.40
N SER A 152 -21.21 -10.49 -13.36
CA SER A 152 -20.04 -9.63 -13.46
C SER A 152 -20.32 -8.21 -13.00
N TYR A 153 -19.25 -7.47 -12.61
CA TYR A 153 -19.35 -6.05 -12.28
C TYR A 153 -18.14 -5.29 -12.84
N ASP A 154 -18.33 -4.00 -13.15
CA ASP A 154 -17.26 -3.07 -13.51
C ASP A 154 -17.35 -1.83 -12.60
N PRO A 155 -16.42 -1.65 -11.65
CA PRO A 155 -16.43 -0.52 -10.72
C PRO A 155 -15.80 0.75 -11.30
N ARG A 156 -15.14 0.67 -12.47
CA ARG A 156 -14.30 1.76 -13.01
C ARG A 156 -15.07 3.07 -13.21
N PRO A 157 -16.26 3.11 -13.86
CA PRO A 157 -16.95 4.38 -14.08
C PRO A 157 -17.31 5.10 -12.77
N ALA A 158 -17.78 4.35 -11.78
CA ALA A 158 -18.16 4.89 -10.48
C ALA A 158 -16.98 5.38 -9.67
N TYR A 159 -15.85 4.62 -9.69
CA TYR A 159 -14.62 5.01 -9.04
C TYR A 159 -14.04 6.30 -9.65
N LEU A 160 -13.93 6.39 -10.97
CA LEU A 160 -13.47 7.60 -11.65
C LEU A 160 -14.35 8.81 -11.34
N ALA A 161 -15.66 8.63 -11.30
CA ALA A 161 -16.58 9.70 -10.90
C ALA A 161 -16.36 10.13 -9.44
N ALA A 162 -16.08 9.20 -8.53
CA ALA A 162 -15.75 9.51 -7.14
C ALA A 162 -14.40 10.25 -7.03
N LEU A 163 -13.39 9.79 -7.75
CA LEU A 163 -12.07 10.42 -7.77
C LEU A 163 -12.13 11.87 -8.30
N ARG A 164 -12.91 12.11 -9.38
CA ARG A 164 -13.14 13.45 -9.94
C ARG A 164 -13.94 14.38 -9.01
N ARG A 165 -14.70 13.86 -8.06
CA ARG A 165 -15.34 14.66 -7.00
C ARG A 165 -14.34 15.10 -5.92
N LEU A 166 -13.30 14.30 -5.67
CA LEU A 166 -12.24 14.64 -4.71
C LEU A 166 -11.22 15.63 -5.30
N VAL A 167 -10.93 15.48 -6.58
CA VAL A 167 -10.01 16.35 -7.33
C VAL A 167 -10.66 16.64 -8.68
N ASP A 168 -11.06 17.88 -8.91
CA ASP A 168 -11.57 18.31 -10.21
C ASP A 168 -10.39 18.40 -11.21
N PRO A 169 -10.35 17.55 -12.24
CA PRO A 169 -9.29 17.62 -13.24
C PRO A 169 -9.29 18.94 -14.03
N GLY A 170 -10.41 19.67 -14.06
CA GLY A 170 -10.54 20.99 -14.68
C GLY A 170 -9.79 22.10 -13.93
N GLU A 171 -9.46 21.89 -12.64
CA GLU A 171 -8.63 22.83 -11.85
C GLU A 171 -7.11 22.62 -12.07
N LEU A 172 -6.72 21.59 -12.80
CA LEU A 172 -5.32 21.26 -13.02
C LEU A 172 -4.80 21.98 -14.28
N GLU A 173 -3.65 22.65 -14.16
CA GLU A 173 -2.93 23.23 -15.28
C GLU A 173 -2.56 22.14 -16.31
N ALA A 174 -2.81 22.39 -17.57
CA ALA A 174 -2.40 21.48 -18.65
C ALA A 174 -0.90 21.23 -18.62
N ALA A 175 -0.52 19.97 -18.65
CA ALA A 175 0.86 19.55 -18.52
C ALA A 175 1.13 18.25 -19.27
N SER A 176 2.39 18.00 -19.60
CA SER A 176 2.87 16.70 -20.06
C SER A 176 3.19 15.83 -18.84
N LEU A 177 2.62 14.62 -18.77
CA LEU A 177 2.80 13.64 -17.69
C LEU A 177 3.31 12.32 -18.26
N ALA A 178 4.25 11.70 -17.57
CA ALA A 178 4.69 10.33 -17.85
C ALA A 178 4.03 9.37 -16.84
N LEU A 179 3.32 8.36 -17.34
CA LEU A 179 2.60 7.38 -16.54
C LEU A 179 3.21 5.99 -16.73
N ASP A 180 3.49 5.27 -15.66
CA ASP A 180 3.94 3.87 -15.69
C ASP A 180 2.98 2.97 -14.92
N PHE A 181 2.25 2.16 -15.63
CA PHE A 181 1.26 1.22 -15.05
C PHE A 181 1.91 -0.09 -14.56
N ARG A 182 3.22 -0.24 -14.70
CA ARG A 182 3.97 -1.45 -14.29
C ARG A 182 3.33 -2.76 -14.77
N PHE A 183 2.68 -2.76 -15.96
CA PHE A 183 1.87 -3.88 -16.48
C PHE A 183 0.73 -4.32 -15.58
N GLY A 184 0.41 -3.52 -14.55
CA GLY A 184 -0.56 -3.81 -13.50
C GLY A 184 -1.97 -3.34 -13.82
N THR A 185 -2.75 -3.09 -12.77
CA THR A 185 -4.19 -2.86 -12.84
C THR A 185 -4.61 -1.41 -13.06
N SER A 186 -3.70 -0.43 -12.96
CA SER A 186 -4.05 1.00 -12.99
C SER A 186 -4.33 1.58 -14.37
N ALA A 187 -3.98 0.86 -15.47
CA ALA A 187 -4.32 1.30 -16.83
C ALA A 187 -5.83 1.41 -17.02
N GLY A 188 -6.28 2.53 -17.60
CA GLY A 188 -7.69 2.88 -17.73
C GLY A 188 -8.31 3.49 -16.46
N TYR A 189 -7.57 3.56 -15.35
CA TYR A 189 -7.97 4.27 -14.13
C TYR A 189 -7.18 5.56 -13.94
N LEU A 190 -5.83 5.49 -13.85
CA LEU A 190 -5.00 6.67 -13.67
C LEU A 190 -5.07 7.60 -14.88
N ASP A 191 -4.89 7.09 -16.08
CA ASP A 191 -5.03 7.85 -17.31
C ASP A 191 -6.50 8.21 -17.60
N GLY A 192 -7.45 7.33 -17.27
CA GLY A 192 -8.88 7.59 -17.36
C GLY A 192 -9.35 8.77 -16.52
N PHE A 193 -8.67 9.08 -15.39
CA PHE A 193 -8.95 10.28 -14.61
C PHE A 193 -8.77 11.57 -15.43
N PHE A 194 -7.77 11.61 -16.31
CA PHE A 194 -7.45 12.77 -17.15
C PHE A 194 -8.22 12.79 -18.49
N GLU A 195 -9.06 11.82 -18.76
CA GLU A 195 -9.85 11.80 -20.00
C GLU A 195 -10.73 13.03 -20.10
N GLY A 196 -10.70 13.69 -21.28
CA GLY A 196 -11.42 14.94 -21.53
C GLY A 196 -10.69 16.20 -21.05
N THR A 197 -9.48 16.09 -20.54
CA THR A 197 -8.62 17.22 -20.18
C THR A 197 -7.59 17.54 -21.29
N ALA A 198 -6.86 18.65 -21.13
CA ALA A 198 -5.75 19.04 -22.01
C ALA A 198 -4.39 18.46 -21.56
N MET A 199 -4.37 17.38 -20.76
CA MET A 199 -3.14 16.72 -20.36
C MET A 199 -2.53 15.92 -21.51
N ASP A 200 -1.21 16.05 -21.71
CA ASP A 200 -0.44 15.24 -22.65
C ASP A 200 0.16 14.03 -21.91
N LEU A 201 -0.40 12.83 -22.15
CA LEU A 201 -0.07 11.62 -21.39
C LEU A 201 0.86 10.70 -22.18
N HIS A 202 2.06 10.47 -21.65
CA HIS A 202 3.03 9.48 -22.15
C HIS A 202 2.97 8.21 -21.29
N ARG A 203 2.53 7.09 -21.87
CA ARG A 203 2.23 5.85 -21.16
C ARG A 203 3.34 4.81 -21.33
N LEU A 204 3.72 4.17 -20.21
CA LEU A 204 4.60 2.99 -20.19
C LEU A 204 3.83 1.80 -19.60
N HIS A 205 4.16 0.61 -20.08
CA HIS A 205 3.71 -0.66 -19.53
C HIS A 205 2.18 -0.76 -19.38
N GLU A 206 1.44 -0.18 -20.33
CA GLU A 206 -0.03 -0.08 -20.32
C GLU A 206 -0.72 -1.43 -20.53
N ARG A 207 -0.11 -2.31 -21.38
CA ARG A 207 -0.68 -3.61 -21.66
C ARG A 207 -0.34 -4.60 -20.55
N PRO A 208 -1.34 -5.34 -20.02
CA PRO A 208 -1.09 -6.37 -19.03
C PRO A 208 -0.05 -7.39 -19.51
N ASP A 209 0.93 -7.66 -18.65
CA ASP A 209 1.92 -8.74 -18.83
C ASP A 209 2.00 -9.51 -17.50
N PRO A 210 1.62 -10.82 -17.49
CA PRO A 210 1.68 -11.63 -16.27
C PRO A 210 3.10 -11.78 -15.69
N LEU A 211 4.13 -11.51 -16.48
CA LEU A 211 5.53 -11.52 -16.05
C LEU A 211 6.06 -10.13 -15.66
N PHE A 212 5.25 -9.06 -15.78
CA PHE A 212 5.65 -7.68 -15.47
C PHE A 212 6.98 -7.27 -16.15
N GLY A 213 7.18 -7.69 -17.41
CA GLY A 213 8.44 -7.46 -18.13
C GLY A 213 9.65 -8.20 -17.53
N GLY A 214 9.41 -9.26 -16.77
CA GLY A 214 10.45 -10.05 -16.07
C GLY A 214 10.93 -9.41 -14.76
N GLN A 215 10.27 -8.37 -14.26
CA GLN A 215 10.64 -7.63 -13.05
C GLN A 215 9.54 -7.70 -11.97
N SER A 216 9.88 -7.27 -10.77
CA SER A 216 8.87 -7.02 -9.74
C SER A 216 8.07 -5.76 -10.07
N PRO A 217 6.74 -5.75 -9.95
CA PRO A 217 5.92 -4.57 -10.26
C PRO A 217 5.94 -3.56 -9.12
N GLN A 218 7.13 -3.22 -8.61
CA GLN A 218 7.34 -2.21 -7.56
C GLN A 218 7.55 -0.82 -8.17
N CYS A 219 7.39 0.21 -7.33
CA CYS A 219 7.63 1.62 -7.67
C CYS A 219 8.91 2.16 -6.99
N SER A 220 9.99 1.38 -6.93
CA SER A 220 11.27 1.85 -6.41
C SER A 220 12.06 2.63 -7.47
N GLU A 221 13.06 3.38 -7.04
CA GLU A 221 13.92 4.17 -7.93
C GLU A 221 14.51 3.34 -9.07
N THR A 222 14.96 2.11 -8.75
CA THR A 222 15.57 1.20 -9.74
C THR A 222 14.57 0.76 -10.80
N GLU A 223 13.36 0.36 -10.39
CA GLU A 223 12.33 -0.10 -11.32
C GLU A 223 11.75 1.03 -12.17
N LEU A 224 11.80 2.29 -11.68
CA LEU A 224 11.29 3.46 -12.40
C LEU A 224 12.34 4.13 -13.33
N ALA A 225 13.50 3.53 -13.58
CA ALA A 225 14.53 4.10 -14.45
C ALA A 225 14.03 4.43 -15.87
N ARG A 226 13.15 3.59 -16.46
CA ARG A 226 12.55 3.88 -17.77
C ARG A 226 11.58 5.06 -17.72
N LEU A 227 10.82 5.21 -16.65
CA LEU A 227 9.95 6.35 -16.43
C LEU A 227 10.78 7.64 -16.29
N SER A 228 11.91 7.60 -15.58
CA SER A 228 12.86 8.71 -15.48
C SER A 228 13.37 9.17 -16.86
N GLY A 229 13.78 8.22 -17.70
CA GLY A 229 14.18 8.51 -19.08
C GLY A 229 13.04 9.11 -19.93
N LEU A 230 11.79 8.68 -19.71
CA LEU A 230 10.63 9.22 -20.40
C LEU A 230 10.32 10.66 -19.93
N VAL A 231 10.34 10.93 -18.62
CA VAL A 231 10.14 12.28 -18.04
C VAL A 231 11.13 13.27 -18.65
N THR A 232 12.42 12.92 -18.67
CA THR A 232 13.48 13.81 -19.17
C THR A 232 13.40 14.01 -20.69
N SER A 233 13.18 12.95 -21.47
CA SER A 233 13.13 13.03 -22.93
C SER A 233 11.89 13.76 -23.45
N ARG A 234 10.75 13.63 -22.77
CA ARG A 234 9.48 14.30 -23.11
C ARG A 234 9.26 15.60 -22.36
N LYS A 235 10.17 16.00 -21.46
CA LYS A 235 10.07 17.18 -20.60
C LYS A 235 8.76 17.21 -19.81
N CYS A 236 8.38 16.06 -19.27
CA CYS A 236 7.17 15.95 -18.46
C CYS A 236 7.31 16.69 -17.14
N ARG A 237 6.21 17.26 -16.65
CA ARG A 237 6.13 17.93 -15.34
C ARG A 237 6.25 16.95 -14.17
N LEU A 238 5.77 15.74 -14.36
CA LEU A 238 5.76 14.65 -13.38
C LEU A 238 5.92 13.30 -14.07
N GLY A 239 6.58 12.37 -13.39
CA GLY A 239 6.46 10.93 -13.64
C GLY A 239 5.65 10.30 -12.52
N LEU A 240 4.63 9.52 -12.86
CA LEU A 240 3.70 8.88 -11.94
C LEU A 240 3.65 7.38 -12.21
N ALA A 241 3.61 6.57 -11.17
CA ALA A 241 3.56 5.13 -11.30
C ALA A 241 2.76 4.49 -10.17
N THR A 242 2.15 3.34 -10.44
CA THR A 242 1.56 2.49 -9.40
C THR A 242 2.15 1.09 -9.46
N ASP A 243 2.11 0.35 -8.34
CA ASP A 243 2.53 -1.05 -8.31
C ASP A 243 1.48 -1.99 -8.97
N GLY A 244 1.73 -3.29 -8.96
CA GLY A 244 0.95 -4.27 -9.73
C GLY A 244 -0.55 -4.27 -9.45
N ASP A 245 -0.99 -4.03 -8.23
CA ASP A 245 -2.39 -3.92 -7.84
C ASP A 245 -2.80 -2.48 -7.45
N ALA A 246 -1.95 -1.52 -7.77
CA ALA A 246 -2.16 -0.08 -7.67
C ALA A 246 -2.53 0.42 -6.26
N ASP A 247 -2.10 -0.28 -5.22
CA ASP A 247 -2.27 0.19 -3.84
C ASP A 247 -1.10 1.09 -3.38
N ARG A 248 -0.01 1.19 -4.18
CA ARG A 248 1.16 2.03 -3.93
C ARG A 248 1.45 2.93 -5.12
N PHE A 249 2.11 4.05 -4.83
CA PHE A 249 2.51 5.05 -5.81
C PHE A 249 4.03 5.12 -5.99
N GLY A 250 4.47 5.71 -7.10
CA GLY A 250 5.85 6.13 -7.36
C GLY A 250 5.87 7.45 -8.09
N VAL A 251 6.66 8.41 -7.63
CA VAL A 251 6.68 9.76 -8.17
C VAL A 251 8.09 10.21 -8.55
N LEU A 252 8.21 10.78 -9.75
CA LEU A 252 9.41 11.44 -10.25
C LEU A 252 9.14 12.92 -10.45
N ASP A 253 10.12 13.75 -10.13
CA ASP A 253 10.06 15.19 -10.38
C ASP A 253 10.28 15.53 -11.87
N GLU A 254 10.21 16.80 -12.23
CA GLU A 254 10.39 17.34 -13.58
C GLU A 254 11.78 17.07 -14.19
N ARG A 255 12.75 16.63 -13.38
CA ARG A 255 14.11 16.24 -13.80
C ARG A 255 14.24 14.73 -13.95
N GLY A 256 13.17 13.97 -13.69
CA GLY A 256 13.17 12.53 -13.65
C GLY A 256 13.81 11.93 -12.38
N ALA A 257 14.04 12.74 -11.36
CA ALA A 257 14.56 12.26 -10.09
C ALA A 257 13.46 11.62 -9.24
N TYR A 258 13.75 10.46 -8.65
CA TYR A 258 12.82 9.76 -7.74
C TYR A 258 12.61 10.57 -6.46
N VAL A 259 11.35 10.75 -6.09
CA VAL A 259 10.96 11.39 -4.84
C VAL A 259 10.46 10.34 -3.87
N THR A 260 11.12 10.22 -2.70
CA THR A 260 10.78 9.20 -1.71
C THR A 260 9.32 9.33 -1.22
N PRO A 261 8.64 8.22 -0.92
CA PRO A 261 7.27 8.23 -0.42
C PRO A 261 7.08 9.16 0.77
N ASN A 262 8.00 9.19 1.71
CA ASN A 262 7.94 10.07 2.89
C ASN A 262 7.83 11.56 2.54
N ARG A 263 8.52 12.02 1.50
CA ARG A 263 8.42 13.42 1.02
C ARG A 263 7.08 13.70 0.34
N ILE A 264 6.59 12.74 -0.44
CA ILE A 264 5.27 12.83 -1.10
C ILE A 264 4.15 12.82 -0.06
N LEU A 265 4.20 11.94 0.95
CA LEU A 265 3.21 11.89 2.02
C LEU A 265 3.10 13.25 2.75
N ALA A 266 4.23 13.86 3.10
CA ALA A 266 4.24 15.16 3.75
C ALA A 266 3.67 16.28 2.84
N LEU A 267 4.01 16.27 1.54
CA LEU A 267 3.49 17.23 0.56
C LEU A 267 1.99 17.08 0.36
N VAL A 268 1.51 15.86 0.18
CA VAL A 268 0.07 15.59 -0.02
C VAL A 268 -0.73 15.90 1.24
N ALA A 269 -0.23 15.54 2.43
CA ALA A 269 -0.85 15.92 3.69
C ALA A 269 -0.97 17.44 3.82
N TRP A 270 0.11 18.18 3.53
CA TRP A 270 0.11 19.64 3.52
C TRP A 270 -0.94 20.21 2.56
N ASP A 271 -1.03 19.69 1.34
CA ASP A 271 -2.01 20.15 0.35
C ASP A 271 -3.45 19.84 0.80
N VAL A 272 -3.70 18.64 1.31
CA VAL A 272 -5.03 18.23 1.84
C VAL A 272 -5.49 19.18 2.93
N PHE A 273 -4.68 19.41 3.96
CA PHE A 273 -5.06 20.29 5.07
C PHE A 273 -5.18 21.77 4.65
N SER A 274 -4.31 22.24 3.75
CA SER A 274 -4.40 23.60 3.19
C SER A 274 -5.69 23.83 2.40
N LYS A 275 -6.19 22.80 1.70
CA LYS A 275 -7.41 22.91 0.85
C LYS A 275 -8.69 22.68 1.65
N THR A 276 -8.71 21.70 2.55
CA THR A 276 -9.93 21.26 3.24
C THR A 276 -10.20 22.02 4.55
N GLY A 277 -9.15 22.52 5.20
CA GLY A 277 -9.25 23.07 6.55
C GLY A 277 -9.74 22.07 7.59
N SER A 278 -9.61 20.76 7.31
CA SER A 278 -10.08 19.68 8.21
C SER A 278 -9.48 19.84 9.61
N ARG A 279 -10.27 19.51 10.63
CA ARG A 279 -9.84 19.45 12.03
C ARG A 279 -9.56 18.04 12.53
N LYS A 280 -9.77 17.04 11.67
CA LYS A 280 -9.42 15.66 11.95
C LYS A 280 -7.91 15.46 11.88
N GLY A 281 -7.41 14.38 12.47
CA GLY A 281 -5.98 14.13 12.62
C GLY A 281 -5.30 13.60 11.36
N ILE A 282 -4.01 13.34 11.52
CA ILE A 282 -3.14 12.63 10.58
C ILE A 282 -2.76 11.29 11.23
N ALA A 283 -2.74 10.19 10.47
CA ALA A 283 -2.19 8.91 10.92
C ALA A 283 -0.96 8.52 10.11
N ARG A 284 0.02 7.92 10.79
CA ARG A 284 1.20 7.30 10.20
C ARG A 284 1.64 6.07 10.96
N SER A 285 2.38 5.16 10.30
CA SER A 285 3.01 4.05 11.01
C SER A 285 4.28 4.51 11.76
N VAL A 286 4.73 3.70 12.73
CA VAL A 286 5.99 3.94 13.49
C VAL A 286 7.22 4.05 12.59
N ALA A 287 7.20 3.45 11.39
CA ALA A 287 8.27 3.48 10.40
C ALA A 287 8.20 4.70 9.46
N THR A 288 7.10 5.44 9.47
CA THR A 288 6.85 6.57 8.57
C THR A 288 7.41 7.88 9.14
N THR A 289 7.72 8.80 8.26
CA THR A 289 8.38 10.08 8.56
C THR A 289 7.65 10.93 9.60
N GLN A 290 8.42 11.55 10.51
CA GLN A 290 7.96 12.61 11.42
C GLN A 290 7.75 13.97 10.71
N ALA A 291 7.97 14.07 9.40
CA ALA A 291 7.49 15.22 8.64
C ALA A 291 5.97 15.37 8.74
N LEU A 292 5.22 14.25 8.87
CA LEU A 292 3.78 14.26 9.11
C LEU A 292 3.42 14.83 10.50
N ASP A 293 4.25 14.60 11.52
CA ASP A 293 4.12 15.23 12.85
C ASP A 293 4.27 16.76 12.75
N ALA A 294 5.25 17.21 11.96
CA ALA A 294 5.47 18.63 11.73
C ALA A 294 4.31 19.27 10.95
N VAL A 295 3.72 18.56 9.98
CA VAL A 295 2.51 18.99 9.27
C VAL A 295 1.32 19.06 10.25
N ALA A 296 1.08 18.02 11.06
CA ALA A 296 0.01 18.00 12.05
C ALA A 296 0.14 19.17 13.04
N LYS A 297 1.35 19.43 13.52
CA LYS A 297 1.65 20.57 14.40
C LYS A 297 1.35 21.91 13.75
N HIS A 298 1.72 22.08 12.46
CA HIS A 298 1.49 23.31 11.72
C HIS A 298 -0.01 23.63 11.59
N PHE A 299 -0.83 22.63 11.29
CA PHE A 299 -2.28 22.80 11.15
C PHE A 299 -3.06 22.68 12.48
N GLY A 300 -2.39 22.38 13.59
CA GLY A 300 -3.01 22.24 14.91
C GLY A 300 -3.97 21.06 15.01
N VAL A 301 -3.63 19.93 14.34
CA VAL A 301 -4.44 18.70 14.36
C VAL A 301 -3.68 17.57 15.07
N GLU A 302 -4.44 16.56 15.52
CA GLU A 302 -3.88 15.42 16.23
C GLU A 302 -3.08 14.49 15.29
N LEU A 303 -1.99 13.92 15.81
CA LEU A 303 -1.24 12.86 15.14
C LEU A 303 -1.48 11.51 15.81
N PHE A 304 -1.77 10.50 15.03
CA PHE A 304 -1.91 9.12 15.45
C PHE A 304 -0.75 8.29 14.91
N GLU A 305 0.07 7.72 15.79
CA GLU A 305 1.09 6.75 15.42
C GLU A 305 0.52 5.33 15.57
N THR A 306 0.71 4.47 14.57
CA THR A 306 0.20 3.10 14.55
C THR A 306 1.33 2.08 14.34
N PRO A 307 1.11 0.79 14.66
CA PRO A 307 1.95 -0.28 14.11
C PRO A 307 1.97 -0.22 12.57
N VAL A 308 2.96 -0.85 11.95
CA VAL A 308 3.01 -1.00 10.49
C VAL A 308 1.87 -1.89 10.01
N GLY A 309 1.13 -1.39 9.03
CA GLY A 309 0.00 -2.09 8.41
C GLY A 309 -1.20 -1.17 8.24
N PHE A 310 -1.59 -0.97 6.99
CA PHE A 310 -2.59 0.03 6.62
C PHE A 310 -3.98 -0.20 7.26
N LYS A 311 -4.28 -1.43 7.69
CA LYS A 311 -5.49 -1.79 8.43
C LYS A 311 -5.73 -0.93 9.69
N TYR A 312 -4.66 -0.53 10.37
CA TYR A 312 -4.77 0.34 11.56
C TYR A 312 -5.13 1.78 11.16
N ILE A 313 -4.54 2.28 10.07
CA ILE A 313 -4.86 3.59 9.49
C ILE A 313 -6.29 3.58 8.95
N GLY A 314 -6.68 2.52 8.22
CA GLY A 314 -8.03 2.33 7.71
C GLY A 314 -9.09 2.37 8.82
N LYS A 315 -8.80 1.74 9.97
CA LYS A 315 -9.69 1.80 11.14
C LYS A 315 -9.85 3.23 11.66
N LEU A 316 -8.78 4.00 11.81
CA LEU A 316 -8.85 5.40 12.25
C LEU A 316 -9.65 6.26 11.27
N LEU A 317 -9.57 5.98 9.96
CA LEU A 317 -10.36 6.66 8.95
C LEU A 317 -11.85 6.32 9.10
N LEU A 318 -12.19 5.04 9.28
CA LEU A 318 -13.57 4.57 9.52
C LEU A 318 -14.16 5.15 10.81
N ASP A 319 -13.34 5.26 11.85
CA ASP A 319 -13.72 5.89 13.13
C ASP A 319 -13.89 7.42 13.01
N GLY A 320 -13.65 8.02 11.83
CA GLY A 320 -13.76 9.46 11.59
C GLY A 320 -12.70 10.33 12.29
N LYS A 321 -11.60 9.73 12.77
CA LYS A 321 -10.57 10.40 13.56
C LYS A 321 -9.56 11.16 12.71
N ILE A 322 -9.33 10.72 11.46
CA ILE A 322 -8.28 11.26 10.60
C ILE A 322 -8.83 11.78 9.27
N ALA A 323 -8.18 12.80 8.72
CA ALA A 323 -8.39 13.30 7.37
C ALA A 323 -7.34 12.81 6.36
N PHE A 324 -6.19 12.35 6.86
CA PHE A 324 -5.10 11.83 6.06
C PHE A 324 -4.41 10.69 6.80
N GLY A 325 -4.06 9.64 6.06
CA GLY A 325 -3.23 8.56 6.57
C GLY A 325 -2.24 8.04 5.54
N GLY A 326 -1.01 7.71 5.98
CA GLY A 326 0.03 7.24 5.05
C GLY A 326 1.10 6.38 5.70
N GLU A 327 1.74 5.55 4.87
CA GLU A 327 2.87 4.69 5.24
C GLU A 327 4.06 4.90 4.31
N GLU A 328 5.28 4.76 4.85
CA GLU A 328 6.55 4.85 4.12
C GLU A 328 6.64 3.86 2.94
N SER A 329 5.80 2.84 2.95
CA SER A 329 5.67 1.84 1.88
C SER A 329 4.95 2.36 0.63
N ALA A 330 4.75 3.67 0.51
CA ALA A 330 4.08 4.37 -0.58
C ALA A 330 2.56 4.11 -0.64
N GLY A 331 1.90 4.01 0.50
CA GLY A 331 0.45 3.94 0.59
C GLY A 331 -0.12 5.17 1.29
N LEU A 332 -1.23 5.73 0.80
CA LEU A 332 -1.98 6.77 1.47
C LEU A 332 -3.48 6.66 1.23
N THR A 333 -4.25 7.30 2.10
CA THR A 333 -5.68 7.56 1.93
C THR A 333 -6.07 8.90 2.53
N VAL A 334 -7.24 9.40 2.17
CA VAL A 334 -7.80 10.65 2.70
C VAL A 334 -9.24 10.46 3.15
N GLU A 335 -9.73 11.40 3.96
CA GLU A 335 -11.14 11.48 4.33
C GLU A 335 -12.05 11.44 3.10
N SER A 336 -13.20 10.80 3.23
CA SER A 336 -14.18 10.61 2.15
C SER A 336 -13.75 9.67 1.01
N HIS A 337 -12.66 8.93 1.20
CA HIS A 337 -12.22 7.89 0.28
C HIS A 337 -12.31 6.50 0.93
N VAL A 338 -11.57 5.51 0.38
CA VAL A 338 -11.57 4.14 0.90
C VAL A 338 -10.67 3.99 2.14
N PRO A 339 -10.98 3.08 3.07
CA PRO A 339 -10.15 2.82 4.24
C PRO A 339 -8.97 1.88 3.94
N ASP A 340 -8.45 1.95 2.73
CA ASP A 340 -7.25 1.26 2.26
C ASP A 340 -6.37 2.24 1.49
N LYS A 341 -5.12 1.87 1.30
CA LYS A 341 -4.17 2.68 0.52
C LYS A 341 -4.52 2.65 -0.96
N ASP A 342 -4.38 3.81 -1.61
CA ASP A 342 -4.73 4.00 -3.00
C ASP A 342 -3.62 4.78 -3.74
N GLY A 343 -2.88 4.05 -4.59
CA GLY A 343 -1.80 4.61 -5.40
C GLY A 343 -2.32 5.55 -6.50
N ILE A 344 -3.50 5.26 -7.05
CA ILE A 344 -4.12 6.09 -8.09
C ILE A 344 -4.54 7.44 -7.48
N LEU A 345 -5.22 7.41 -6.33
CA LEU A 345 -5.54 8.63 -5.59
C LEU A 345 -4.29 9.41 -5.23
N ALA A 346 -3.23 8.73 -4.77
CA ALA A 346 -1.97 9.37 -4.42
C ALA A 346 -1.39 10.16 -5.60
N ASP A 347 -1.30 9.56 -6.77
CA ASP A 347 -0.80 10.19 -7.99
C ASP A 347 -1.69 11.39 -8.41
N VAL A 348 -3.01 11.26 -8.29
CA VAL A 348 -3.95 12.37 -8.57
C VAL A 348 -3.78 13.52 -7.56
N LEU A 349 -3.57 13.21 -6.27
CA LEU A 349 -3.32 14.23 -5.25
C LEU A 349 -1.97 14.93 -5.44
N VAL A 350 -0.94 14.22 -5.91
CA VAL A 350 0.34 14.82 -6.32
C VAL A 350 0.12 15.79 -7.49
N CYS A 351 -0.63 15.39 -8.52
CA CYS A 351 -1.01 16.30 -9.61
C CYS A 351 -1.71 17.55 -9.07
N ARG A 352 -2.66 17.41 -8.15
CA ARG A 352 -3.33 18.55 -7.53
C ARG A 352 -2.33 19.46 -6.79
N ALA A 353 -1.48 18.89 -5.95
CA ALA A 353 -0.51 19.65 -5.17
C ALA A 353 0.48 20.46 -6.05
N VAL A 354 0.80 19.95 -7.24
CA VAL A 354 1.75 20.58 -8.17
C VAL A 354 1.04 21.46 -9.19
N LEU A 355 0.03 20.93 -9.89
CA LEU A 355 -0.54 21.56 -11.09
C LEU A 355 -1.67 22.57 -10.81
N SER A 356 -2.26 22.58 -9.60
CA SER A 356 -3.30 23.57 -9.28
C SER A 356 -2.76 24.97 -8.90
N ARG A 357 -1.44 25.12 -8.78
CA ARG A 357 -0.82 26.38 -8.28
C ARG A 357 0.37 26.85 -9.12
N GLY A 358 0.62 26.22 -10.27
CA GLY A 358 1.84 26.45 -11.07
C GLY A 358 3.12 25.99 -10.36
N GLY A 359 4.27 26.08 -11.01
CA GLY A 359 5.56 25.64 -10.48
C GLY A 359 5.84 24.14 -10.66
N THR A 360 6.90 23.62 -10.06
CA THR A 360 7.37 22.25 -10.19
C THR A 360 7.20 21.47 -8.87
N LEU A 361 7.33 20.15 -8.93
CA LEU A 361 7.36 19.32 -7.70
C LEU A 361 8.53 19.73 -6.80
N SER A 362 9.69 20.01 -7.38
CA SER A 362 10.87 20.49 -6.64
C SER A 362 10.58 21.80 -5.90
N ASP A 363 9.86 22.76 -6.52
CA ASP A 363 9.48 24.04 -5.88
C ASP A 363 8.53 23.80 -4.70
N ARG A 364 7.57 22.87 -4.85
CA ARG A 364 6.62 22.51 -3.78
C ARG A 364 7.33 21.88 -2.58
N LEU A 365 8.24 20.95 -2.84
CA LEU A 365 9.03 20.30 -1.79
C LEU A 365 9.93 21.30 -1.08
N ALA A 366 10.62 22.20 -1.82
CA ALA A 366 11.43 23.25 -1.22
C ALA A 366 10.60 24.23 -0.36
N SER A 367 9.36 24.53 -0.77
CA SER A 367 8.43 25.35 0.01
C SER A 367 7.98 24.66 1.28
N LEU A 368 7.67 23.36 1.21
CA LEU A 368 7.33 22.54 2.37
C LEU A 368 8.51 22.50 3.36
N GLU A 369 9.74 22.23 2.88
CA GLU A 369 10.94 22.18 3.71
C GLU A 369 11.23 23.51 4.43
N ARG A 370 10.93 24.64 3.80
CA ARG A 370 11.00 25.96 4.49
C ARG A 370 10.00 26.10 5.62
N ALA A 371 8.82 25.47 5.49
CA ALA A 371 7.75 25.58 6.48
C ALA A 371 7.95 24.65 7.68
N ILE A 372 8.37 23.39 7.45
CA ILE A 372 8.46 22.37 8.49
C ILE A 372 9.90 21.90 8.80
N GLY A 373 10.88 22.38 8.04
CA GLY A 373 12.26 21.90 8.08
C GLY A 373 12.50 20.66 7.20
N PRO A 374 13.79 20.35 6.91
CA PRO A 374 14.15 19.17 6.13
C PRO A 374 13.95 17.88 6.94
N PHE A 375 13.57 16.80 6.25
CA PHE A 375 13.53 15.43 6.77
C PHE A 375 14.15 14.51 5.72
N SER A 376 15.05 13.65 6.17
CA SER A 376 15.69 12.61 5.37
C SER A 376 15.48 11.27 6.05
N SER A 377 15.09 10.26 5.31
CA SER A 377 14.87 8.91 5.80
C SER A 377 15.59 7.89 4.93
N GLY A 378 15.91 6.73 5.51
CA GLY A 378 16.52 5.62 4.80
C GLY A 378 16.16 4.30 5.44
N ARG A 379 16.43 3.21 4.72
CA ARG A 379 16.14 1.84 5.15
C ARG A 379 17.24 0.90 4.67
N LEU A 380 17.59 -0.09 5.52
CA LEU A 380 18.37 -1.27 5.17
C LEU A 380 17.57 -2.53 5.50
N ASP A 381 17.68 -3.56 4.67
CA ASP A 381 17.15 -4.89 4.93
C ASP A 381 18.33 -5.82 5.20
N LEU A 382 18.42 -6.35 6.43
CA LEU A 382 19.50 -7.20 6.91
C LEU A 382 18.97 -8.58 7.23
N ARG A 383 19.83 -9.60 7.11
CA ARG A 383 19.44 -10.97 7.48
C ARG A 383 19.20 -11.04 8.98
N LEU A 384 18.05 -11.59 9.38
CA LEU A 384 17.72 -11.80 10.78
C LEU A 384 18.43 -13.06 11.31
N SER A 385 19.46 -12.86 12.18
CA SER A 385 20.14 -13.92 12.92
C SER A 385 19.54 -14.10 14.32
N GLU A 386 19.82 -15.22 14.98
CA GLU A 386 19.41 -15.44 16.38
C GLU A 386 20.13 -14.45 17.33
N ASP A 387 21.33 -14.05 16.99
CA ASP A 387 22.07 -13.02 17.73
C ASP A 387 21.42 -11.65 17.61
N ALA A 388 21.02 -11.26 16.41
CA ALA A 388 20.26 -10.03 16.18
C ALA A 388 18.94 -10.01 16.97
N ARG A 389 18.20 -11.13 17.01
CA ARG A 389 16.98 -11.25 17.83
C ARG A 389 17.26 -11.05 19.32
N ARG A 390 18.33 -11.67 19.84
CA ARG A 390 18.73 -11.52 21.23
C ARG A 390 19.03 -10.06 21.56
N LYS A 391 19.83 -9.38 20.71
CA LYS A 391 20.19 -7.96 20.87
C LYS A 391 18.98 -7.05 20.84
N LEU A 392 18.03 -7.29 19.92
CA LEU A 392 16.78 -6.52 19.86
C LEU A 392 15.91 -6.74 21.11
N ALA A 393 15.81 -7.98 21.59
CA ALA A 393 15.10 -8.28 22.82
C ALA A 393 15.74 -7.62 24.06
N GLU A 394 17.07 -7.52 24.08
CA GLU A 394 17.80 -6.81 25.13
C GLU A 394 17.61 -5.29 25.02
N ALA A 395 17.79 -4.69 23.84
CA ALA A 395 17.59 -3.26 23.61
C ALA A 395 16.15 -2.79 23.92
N ARG A 396 15.17 -3.68 23.78
CA ARG A 396 13.79 -3.41 24.18
C ARG A 396 13.63 -3.29 25.70
N ARG A 397 14.40 -4.09 26.48
CA ARG A 397 14.32 -4.11 27.95
C ARG A 397 15.26 -3.10 28.59
N THR A 398 16.46 -3.01 28.04
CA THR A 398 17.56 -2.16 28.54
C THR A 398 18.15 -1.42 27.34
N PRO A 399 17.55 -0.30 26.94
CA PRO A 399 18.07 0.46 25.81
C PRO A 399 19.45 1.02 26.09
N PRO A 400 20.30 1.16 25.06
CA PRO A 400 21.60 1.82 25.25
C PRO A 400 21.41 3.29 25.58
N ASP A 401 22.27 3.87 26.43
CA ASP A 401 22.23 5.30 26.74
C ASP A 401 22.50 6.18 25.52
N ARG A 402 23.31 5.68 24.58
CA ARG A 402 23.66 6.35 23.32
C ARG A 402 23.58 5.41 22.15
N PHE A 403 23.20 5.96 21.00
CA PHE A 403 23.23 5.26 19.73
C PHE A 403 23.81 6.17 18.65
N ALA A 404 24.79 5.69 17.88
CA ALA A 404 25.53 6.47 16.88
C ALA A 404 26.08 7.83 17.42
N GLY A 405 26.48 7.87 18.71
CA GLY A 405 26.93 9.07 19.39
C GLY A 405 25.85 9.97 20.00
N ASP A 406 24.59 9.83 19.57
CA ASP A 406 23.43 10.58 20.08
C ASP A 406 22.88 9.93 21.37
N LEU A 407 22.32 10.77 22.25
CA LEU A 407 21.63 10.31 23.44
C LEU A 407 20.29 9.65 23.07
N VAL A 408 20.04 8.44 23.55
CA VAL A 408 18.72 7.78 23.46
C VAL A 408 17.79 8.41 24.48
N ARG A 409 16.71 9.02 23.99
CA ARG A 409 15.73 9.75 24.81
C ARG A 409 14.52 8.90 25.20
N GLY A 410 14.35 7.76 24.56
CA GLY A 410 13.28 6.82 24.83
C GLY A 410 13.22 5.71 23.80
N VAL A 411 12.46 4.66 24.14
CA VAL A 411 12.21 3.51 23.29
C VAL A 411 10.70 3.40 23.05
N ASP A 412 10.33 3.24 21.79
CA ASP A 412 8.98 2.84 21.42
C ASP A 412 9.00 1.37 20.95
N ALA A 413 8.16 0.55 21.54
CA ALA A 413 8.05 -0.88 21.30
C ALA A 413 6.74 -1.27 20.60
N THR A 414 6.06 -0.33 19.98
CA THR A 414 4.75 -0.51 19.31
C THR A 414 4.83 -1.57 18.20
N ASP A 415 5.88 -1.51 17.35
CA ASP A 415 6.14 -2.52 16.31
C ASP A 415 7.64 -2.62 16.03
N GLY A 416 8.35 -3.40 16.83
CA GLY A 416 9.81 -3.52 16.81
C GLY A 416 10.47 -2.81 17.97
N VAL A 417 11.67 -2.26 17.73
CA VAL A 417 12.46 -1.47 18.69
C VAL A 417 12.83 -0.15 18.03
N LYS A 418 12.17 0.94 18.40
CA LYS A 418 12.45 2.29 17.91
C LYS A 418 13.17 3.08 19.00
N LEU A 419 14.41 3.44 18.73
CA LEU A 419 15.20 4.32 19.58
C LEU A 419 14.96 5.77 19.14
N ASN A 420 14.33 6.56 20.00
CA ASN A 420 14.16 7.99 19.78
C ASN A 420 15.41 8.72 20.24
N LEU A 421 16.00 9.50 19.36
CA LEU A 421 17.24 10.27 19.59
C LEU A 421 16.92 11.76 19.77
N SER A 422 17.90 12.62 19.52
CA SER A 422 17.64 14.07 19.50
C SER A 422 16.72 14.42 18.32
N PRO A 423 15.53 15.00 18.56
CA PRO A 423 14.52 15.21 17.51
C PRO A 423 15.04 15.99 16.29
N PRO A 424 14.65 15.57 15.09
CA PRO A 424 13.69 14.51 14.77
C PRO A 424 14.36 13.15 14.50
N SER A 425 15.53 12.87 15.03
CA SER A 425 16.28 11.64 14.70
C SER A 425 15.76 10.43 15.46
N TRP A 426 15.63 9.31 14.75
CA TRP A 426 15.29 8.00 15.32
C TRP A 426 15.86 6.87 14.46
N VAL A 427 15.99 5.69 15.06
CA VAL A 427 16.25 4.43 14.36
C VAL A 427 15.24 3.38 14.84
N LEU A 428 14.69 2.60 13.90
CA LEU A 428 13.74 1.52 14.18
C LEU A 428 14.27 0.21 13.62
N PHE A 429 14.29 -0.81 14.45
CA PHE A 429 14.57 -2.20 14.10
C PHE A 429 13.27 -2.98 14.12
N ARG A 430 12.87 -3.53 12.97
CA ARG A 430 11.61 -4.26 12.84
C ARG A 430 11.83 -5.60 12.14
N GLU A 431 11.46 -6.70 12.78
CA GLU A 431 11.46 -8.00 12.13
C GLU A 431 10.37 -8.07 11.06
N SER A 432 10.68 -8.67 9.91
CA SER A 432 9.66 -8.96 8.91
C SER A 432 8.79 -10.12 9.35
N GLY A 433 7.46 -9.97 9.24
CA GLY A 433 6.52 -11.06 9.53
C GLY A 433 6.48 -12.17 8.46
N THR A 434 7.12 -11.95 7.29
CA THR A 434 7.01 -12.86 6.13
C THR A 434 8.35 -13.35 5.60
N GLU A 435 9.45 -12.71 5.96
CA GLU A 435 10.80 -12.99 5.47
C GLU A 435 11.79 -13.03 6.64
N PRO A 436 12.87 -13.82 6.56
CA PRO A 436 13.88 -13.87 7.62
C PRO A 436 14.83 -12.67 7.59
N VAL A 437 14.24 -11.46 7.62
CA VAL A 437 14.99 -10.19 7.60
C VAL A 437 14.56 -9.27 8.75
N VAL A 438 15.49 -8.46 9.21
CA VAL A 438 15.22 -7.29 10.04
C VAL A 438 15.39 -6.05 9.18
N ARG A 439 14.41 -5.17 9.22
CA ARG A 439 14.42 -3.88 8.54
C ARG A 439 14.89 -2.81 9.51
N VAL A 440 15.95 -2.11 9.15
CA VAL A 440 16.46 -0.97 9.89
C VAL A 440 16.03 0.29 9.18
N TYR A 441 15.19 1.09 9.82
CA TYR A 441 14.78 2.40 9.33
C TYR A 441 15.46 3.48 10.14
N ALA A 442 15.80 4.59 9.50
CA ALA A 442 16.34 5.76 10.18
C ALA A 442 15.77 7.04 9.55
N GLU A 443 15.62 8.06 10.38
CA GLU A 443 15.28 9.41 9.96
C GLU A 443 16.09 10.45 10.73
N SER A 444 16.42 11.55 10.04
CA SER A 444 17.08 12.71 10.62
C SER A 444 16.88 13.96 9.74
N ARG A 445 17.44 15.10 10.17
CA ARG A 445 17.45 16.35 9.38
C ARG A 445 18.40 16.30 8.18
N SER A 446 19.39 15.41 8.15
CA SER A 446 20.36 15.36 7.07
C SER A 446 20.56 13.94 6.52
N PRO A 447 20.79 13.79 5.20
CA PRO A 447 21.11 12.50 4.59
C PRO A 447 22.35 11.84 5.21
N ARG A 448 23.37 12.64 5.56
CA ARG A 448 24.62 12.14 6.15
C ARG A 448 24.36 11.47 7.51
N GLN A 449 23.53 12.08 8.35
CA GLN A 449 23.19 11.50 9.65
C GLN A 449 22.34 10.22 9.50
N VAL A 450 21.43 10.17 8.53
CA VAL A 450 20.68 8.94 8.21
C VAL A 450 21.63 7.80 7.85
N GLN A 451 22.63 8.04 7.02
CA GLN A 451 23.66 7.06 6.67
C GLN A 451 24.42 6.57 7.92
N THR A 452 24.83 7.50 8.78
CA THR A 452 25.49 7.15 10.05
C THR A 452 24.61 6.28 10.95
N LEU A 453 23.31 6.59 11.06
CA LEU A 453 22.35 5.83 11.84
C LEU A 453 22.13 4.42 11.27
N LEU A 454 22.02 4.29 9.94
CA LEU A 454 21.86 3.00 9.27
C LEU A 454 23.10 2.11 9.44
N GLN A 455 24.30 2.66 9.26
CA GLN A 455 25.57 1.94 9.49
C GLN A 455 25.73 1.50 10.96
N ALA A 456 25.37 2.38 11.90
CA ALA A 456 25.36 2.00 13.30
C ALA A 456 24.31 0.90 13.60
N GLY A 457 23.16 0.92 12.92
CA GLY A 457 22.12 -0.11 13.01
C GLY A 457 22.62 -1.47 12.50
N GLU A 458 23.30 -1.49 11.37
CA GLU A 458 23.96 -2.68 10.81
C GLU A 458 25.01 -3.23 11.78
N SER A 459 25.95 -2.39 12.23
CA SER A 459 26.98 -2.78 13.20
C SER A 459 26.39 -3.28 14.52
N PHE A 460 25.30 -2.69 15.00
CA PHE A 460 24.60 -3.13 16.21
C PHE A 460 24.06 -4.55 16.09
N LEU A 461 23.55 -4.93 14.92
CA LEU A 461 22.99 -6.26 14.68
C LEU A 461 24.05 -7.31 14.37
N GLU A 462 25.15 -6.95 13.71
CA GLU A 462 26.22 -7.86 13.26
C GLU A 462 27.34 -8.04 14.30
N GLY A 463 27.65 -7.00 15.08
CA GLY A 463 28.70 -6.98 16.10
C GLY A 463 28.27 -7.55 17.42
#